data_91e24cd3c765d32fe406315792b8a696
#
_entry.id   91e24cd3c765d32fe406315792b8a696
#
_cell.length_a   1.000
_cell.length_b   1.000
_cell.length_c   1.000
_cell.angle_alpha   90.00
_cell.angle_beta   90.00
_cell.angle_gamma   90.00
#
_symmetry.space_group_name_H-M   'P 1'
#
loop_
_entity.id
_entity.type
_entity.pdbx_description
1 polymer ?
#
loop_
_entity_poly.entity_id
_entity_poly.type
_entity_poly.pdbx_seq_one_letter_code
_entity_poly.pdbx_strand_id
1 'polypeptide(L)'
;MSDDETRGPRPDPGLIHALLDQLASDFAAPPYREQIAAAREEYFARAGKVFEDDAEVYEARMVAFLEWYVVERPLPEGRPPVLVALEKTPADADNADRRMALARIATSHRSLFDIAEVKGSRVELEDILGGARFSVVERRSTIGFEVGAILEARVVGDGSDPLFAKTFLFHPRDARTEVLNLVDDSLMAGAGRDEIMGKLSQLYLRWHRHGHLNAGRIYKGALTGNTAGPVVI
;
A
#
# COMPACT_ATOMS: atom_id res chain seq x y z
N MET A 1 -5.08 -27.87 -25.36
CA MET A 1 -5.34 -28.38 -24.00
C MET A 1 -5.06 -27.22 -23.09
N SER A 2 -6.12 -26.68 -22.48
CA SER A 2 -6.06 -25.38 -21.76
C SER A 2 -5.41 -25.59 -20.40
N ASP A 3 -4.43 -24.72 -20.07
CA ASP A 3 -3.72 -24.67 -18.77
C ASP A 3 -4.59 -24.26 -17.57
N ASP A 4 -5.91 -24.33 -17.69
CA ASP A 4 -6.87 -23.83 -16.70
C ASP A 4 -7.38 -24.91 -15.70
N GLU A 5 -7.07 -26.19 -15.91
CA GLU A 5 -7.61 -27.30 -15.10
C GLU A 5 -6.82 -27.62 -13.82
N THR A 6 -5.67 -26.98 -13.58
CA THR A 6 -4.83 -27.26 -12.39
C THR A 6 -4.87 -26.15 -11.34
N ARG A 7 -5.69 -25.11 -11.52
CA ARG A 7 -5.78 -24.02 -10.57
C ARG A 7 -6.87 -24.30 -9.54
N GLY A 8 -6.45 -24.45 -8.29
CA GLY A 8 -7.37 -24.54 -7.15
C GLY A 8 -8.35 -23.35 -7.07
N PRO A 9 -9.42 -23.46 -6.24
CA PRO A 9 -10.45 -22.44 -6.14
C PRO A 9 -9.82 -21.07 -5.80
N ARG A 10 -10.21 -20.04 -6.55
CA ARG A 10 -9.72 -18.66 -6.37
C ARG A 10 -10.68 -17.92 -5.46
N PRO A 11 -10.21 -17.27 -4.40
CA PRO A 11 -11.08 -16.41 -3.63
C PRO A 11 -11.57 -15.25 -4.49
N ASP A 12 -12.85 -14.93 -4.34
CA ASP A 12 -13.47 -13.77 -4.99
C ASP A 12 -12.72 -12.47 -4.55
N PRO A 13 -12.33 -11.60 -5.49
CA PRO A 13 -11.80 -10.28 -5.16
C PRO A 13 -12.68 -9.48 -4.19
N GLY A 14 -14.00 -9.61 -4.29
CA GLY A 14 -14.96 -9.02 -3.37
C GLY A 14 -14.76 -9.52 -1.94
N LEU A 15 -14.46 -10.81 -1.76
CA LEU A 15 -14.18 -11.39 -0.44
C LEU A 15 -12.90 -10.80 0.18
N ILE A 16 -11.83 -10.61 -0.62
CA ILE A 16 -10.58 -9.99 -0.13
C ILE A 16 -10.86 -8.58 0.40
N HIS A 17 -11.56 -7.74 -0.37
CA HIS A 17 -11.88 -6.37 0.04
C HIS A 17 -12.79 -6.33 1.27
N ALA A 18 -13.82 -7.20 1.31
CA ALA A 18 -14.71 -7.31 2.46
C ALA A 18 -13.98 -7.75 3.74
N LEU A 19 -13.03 -8.67 3.61
CA LEU A 19 -12.21 -9.13 4.74
C LEU A 19 -11.26 -8.04 5.26
N LEU A 20 -10.67 -7.23 4.38
CA LEU A 20 -9.87 -6.08 4.81
C LEU A 20 -10.70 -5.08 5.63
N ASP A 21 -11.95 -4.79 5.19
CA ASP A 21 -12.86 -3.93 5.96
C ASP A 21 -13.26 -4.55 7.29
N GLN A 22 -13.59 -5.84 7.28
CA GLN A 22 -13.95 -6.55 8.49
C GLN A 22 -12.81 -6.56 9.50
N LEU A 23 -11.58 -6.88 9.07
CA LEU A 23 -10.39 -6.84 9.92
C LEU A 23 -10.19 -5.44 10.52
N ALA A 24 -10.29 -4.39 9.70
CA ALA A 24 -10.16 -3.01 10.18
C ALA A 24 -11.22 -2.68 11.25
N SER A 25 -12.46 -3.11 11.05
CA SER A 25 -13.55 -2.92 12.01
C SER A 25 -13.36 -3.72 13.30
N ASP A 26 -13.07 -5.01 13.19
CA ASP A 26 -12.93 -5.93 14.32
C ASP A 26 -11.77 -5.52 15.24
N PHE A 27 -10.65 -5.12 14.63
CA PHE A 27 -9.45 -4.71 15.37
C PHE A 27 -9.38 -3.19 15.69
N ALA A 28 -10.44 -2.43 15.37
CA ALA A 28 -10.69 -1.09 15.90
C ALA A 28 -11.62 -1.10 17.12
N ALA A 29 -12.33 -2.20 17.36
CA ALA A 29 -13.21 -2.38 18.50
C ALA A 29 -12.45 -2.84 19.77
N PRO A 30 -13.03 -2.77 20.97
CA PRO A 30 -12.45 -3.42 22.15
C PRO A 30 -12.18 -4.92 21.93
N PRO A 31 -11.04 -5.44 22.40
CA PRO A 31 -10.05 -4.79 23.27
C PRO A 31 -8.96 -4.00 22.54
N TYR A 32 -9.01 -3.86 21.22
CA TYR A 32 -7.91 -3.34 20.38
C TYR A 32 -7.95 -1.81 20.16
N ARG A 33 -8.92 -1.09 20.74
CA ARG A 33 -9.10 0.37 20.53
C ARG A 33 -7.84 1.19 20.80
N GLU A 34 -7.09 0.86 21.85
CA GLU A 34 -5.84 1.56 22.16
C GLU A 34 -4.73 1.22 21.17
N GLN A 35 -4.74 -0.01 20.65
CA GLN A 35 -3.76 -0.46 19.67
C GLN A 35 -3.89 0.27 18.33
N ILE A 36 -5.11 0.46 17.83
CA ILE A 36 -5.31 1.21 16.59
C ILE A 36 -4.98 2.70 16.76
N ALA A 37 -5.25 3.29 17.93
CA ALA A 37 -4.88 4.68 18.21
C ALA A 37 -3.36 4.86 18.20
N ALA A 38 -2.62 4.01 18.88
CA ALA A 38 -1.15 4.01 18.88
C ALA A 38 -0.59 3.74 17.46
N ALA A 39 -1.18 2.79 16.73
CA ALA A 39 -0.81 2.49 15.35
C ALA A 39 -1.00 3.69 14.42
N ARG A 40 -2.08 4.45 14.60
CA ARG A 40 -2.34 5.66 13.82
C ARG A 40 -1.26 6.73 14.03
N GLU A 41 -0.87 6.96 15.26
CA GLU A 41 0.21 7.89 15.56
C GLU A 41 1.54 7.43 14.97
N GLU A 42 1.87 6.14 15.12
CA GLU A 42 3.08 5.52 14.56
C GLU A 42 3.13 5.66 13.03
N TYR A 43 2.05 5.30 12.35
CA TYR A 43 1.98 5.37 10.88
C TYR A 43 2.13 6.80 10.37
N PHE A 44 1.36 7.75 10.90
CA PHE A 44 1.37 9.13 10.43
C PHE A 44 2.59 9.94 10.92
N ALA A 45 3.30 9.48 11.96
CA ALA A 45 4.61 10.05 12.28
C ALA A 45 5.63 9.78 11.15
N ARG A 46 5.57 8.60 10.51
CA ARG A 46 6.43 8.23 9.37
C ARG A 46 5.94 8.78 8.04
N ALA A 47 4.65 8.67 7.79
CA ALA A 47 4.04 8.94 6.50
C ALA A 47 3.54 10.39 6.32
N GLY A 48 3.61 11.21 7.37
CA GLY A 48 3.07 12.57 7.40
C GLY A 48 1.60 12.60 7.83
N LYS A 49 1.26 13.54 8.71
CA LYS A 49 -0.11 13.71 9.22
C LYS A 49 -1.03 14.22 8.12
N VAL A 50 -2.21 13.62 8.02
CA VAL A 50 -3.30 14.07 7.15
C VAL A 50 -4.41 14.67 7.99
N PHE A 51 -5.09 15.66 7.44
CA PHE A 51 -6.21 16.37 8.05
C PHE A 51 -7.45 16.23 7.15
N GLU A 52 -8.64 16.43 7.70
CA GLU A 52 -9.88 16.37 6.93
C GLU A 52 -9.90 17.36 5.75
N ASP A 53 -9.20 18.47 5.88
CA ASP A 53 -9.04 19.46 4.81
C ASP A 53 -8.17 18.97 3.63
N ASP A 54 -7.40 17.89 3.81
CA ASP A 54 -6.66 17.23 2.72
C ASP A 54 -7.58 16.38 1.80
N ALA A 55 -8.89 16.45 2.01
CA ALA A 55 -10.00 15.93 1.22
C ALA A 55 -9.70 14.62 0.45
N GLU A 56 -9.35 14.71 -0.85
CA GLU A 56 -9.14 13.55 -1.72
C GLU A 56 -8.03 12.60 -1.23
N VAL A 57 -7.01 13.14 -0.56
CA VAL A 57 -5.88 12.34 -0.05
C VAL A 57 -6.19 11.71 1.28
N TYR A 58 -7.07 12.33 2.09
CA TYR A 58 -7.38 11.85 3.44
C TYR A 58 -7.93 10.42 3.43
N GLU A 59 -8.94 10.15 2.59
CA GLU A 59 -9.56 8.82 2.51
C GLU A 59 -8.55 7.75 2.07
N ALA A 60 -7.81 8.00 0.98
CA ALA A 60 -6.81 7.06 0.48
C ALA A 60 -5.73 6.77 1.53
N ARG A 61 -5.29 7.79 2.27
CA ARG A 61 -4.28 7.65 3.34
C ARG A 61 -4.82 6.91 4.55
N MET A 62 -6.08 7.11 4.91
CA MET A 62 -6.72 6.35 5.98
C MET A 62 -6.89 4.88 5.62
N VAL A 63 -7.26 4.57 4.37
CA VAL A 63 -7.33 3.18 3.89
C VAL A 63 -5.95 2.54 3.90
N ALA A 64 -4.90 3.21 3.40
CA ALA A 64 -3.52 2.70 3.44
C ALA A 64 -3.02 2.45 4.88
N PHE A 65 -3.36 3.34 5.82
CA PHE A 65 -3.09 3.13 7.24
C PHE A 65 -3.78 1.87 7.78
N LEU A 66 -5.09 1.69 7.49
CA LEU A 66 -5.84 0.54 7.96
C LEU A 66 -5.29 -0.77 7.38
N GLU A 67 -4.95 -0.80 6.10
CA GLU A 67 -4.29 -1.95 5.47
C GLU A 67 -2.93 -2.28 6.13
N TRP A 68 -2.10 -1.26 6.40
CA TRP A 68 -0.84 -1.45 7.11
C TRP A 68 -1.07 -1.98 8.53
N TYR A 69 -2.03 -1.42 9.26
CA TYR A 69 -2.37 -1.85 10.62
C TYR A 69 -2.79 -3.32 10.67
N VAL A 70 -3.69 -3.74 9.77
CA VAL A 70 -4.23 -5.11 9.82
C VAL A 70 -3.29 -6.16 9.27
N VAL A 71 -2.37 -5.77 8.36
CA VAL A 71 -1.50 -6.75 7.66
C VAL A 71 -0.08 -6.78 8.21
N GLU A 72 0.48 -5.63 8.61
CA GLU A 72 1.91 -5.52 8.90
C GLU A 72 2.22 -5.24 10.36
N ARG A 73 1.42 -4.40 11.03
CA ARG A 73 1.73 -3.98 12.40
C ARG A 73 1.42 -5.09 13.41
N PRO A 74 2.43 -5.58 14.16
CA PRO A 74 2.17 -6.57 15.20
C PRO A 74 1.37 -5.96 16.37
N LEU A 75 0.42 -6.73 16.88
CA LEU A 75 -0.25 -6.51 18.15
C LEU A 75 0.70 -6.84 19.31
N PRO A 76 0.34 -6.56 20.58
CA PRO A 76 1.19 -6.88 21.75
C PRO A 76 1.65 -8.34 21.82
N GLU A 77 0.85 -9.27 21.31
CA GLU A 77 1.18 -10.68 21.19
C GLU A 77 2.19 -11.02 20.06
N GLY A 78 2.69 -10.03 19.34
CA GLY A 78 3.75 -10.17 18.33
C GLY A 78 3.26 -10.56 16.92
N ARG A 79 1.95 -10.60 16.66
CA ARG A 79 1.37 -10.96 15.37
C ARG A 79 0.40 -9.90 14.85
N PRO A 80 0.36 -9.62 13.53
CA PRO A 80 -0.60 -8.68 12.99
C PRO A 80 -2.04 -9.24 13.03
N PRO A 81 -3.05 -8.35 13.03
CA PRO A 81 -4.47 -8.71 13.06
C PRO A 81 -4.88 -9.82 12.10
N VAL A 82 -4.40 -9.79 10.86
CA VAL A 82 -4.73 -10.80 9.84
C VAL A 82 -4.32 -12.21 10.25
N LEU A 83 -3.15 -12.38 10.88
CA LEU A 83 -2.69 -13.70 11.35
C LEU A 83 -3.49 -14.16 12.56
N VAL A 84 -3.86 -13.26 13.46
CA VAL A 84 -4.75 -13.57 14.59
C VAL A 84 -6.13 -14.02 14.09
N ALA A 85 -6.68 -13.35 13.08
CA ALA A 85 -7.95 -13.74 12.46
C ALA A 85 -7.85 -15.11 11.74
N LEU A 86 -6.77 -15.36 11.01
CA LEU A 86 -6.53 -16.62 10.32
C LEU A 86 -6.49 -17.80 11.30
N GLU A 87 -5.81 -17.66 12.43
CA GLU A 87 -5.76 -18.70 13.46
C GLU A 87 -7.10 -18.95 14.14
N LYS A 88 -7.90 -17.91 14.37
CA LYS A 88 -9.23 -18.01 14.98
C LYS A 88 -10.27 -18.58 14.01
N THR A 89 -10.00 -18.61 12.71
CA THR A 89 -10.93 -19.14 11.71
C THR A 89 -10.81 -20.67 11.64
N PRO A 90 -11.87 -21.46 11.93
CA PRO A 90 -11.82 -22.91 11.93
C PRO A 90 -11.31 -23.49 10.61
N ALA A 91 -10.58 -24.62 10.68
CA ALA A 91 -10.04 -25.31 9.50
C ALA A 91 -11.02 -26.38 8.99
N ASP A 92 -12.21 -25.96 8.60
CA ASP A 92 -13.27 -26.79 8.06
C ASP A 92 -13.66 -26.33 6.64
N ALA A 93 -14.53 -27.10 5.98
CA ALA A 93 -14.95 -26.84 4.61
C ALA A 93 -15.72 -25.51 4.48
N ASP A 94 -16.52 -25.11 5.47
CA ASP A 94 -17.34 -23.90 5.44
C ASP A 94 -16.48 -22.64 5.53
N ASN A 95 -15.29 -22.74 6.10
CA ASN A 95 -14.34 -21.65 6.26
C ASN A 95 -13.17 -21.67 5.25
N ALA A 96 -13.14 -22.63 4.32
CA ALA A 96 -12.01 -22.82 3.41
C ALA A 96 -11.67 -21.57 2.60
N ASP A 97 -12.66 -20.94 1.97
CA ASP A 97 -12.48 -19.73 1.15
C ASP A 97 -12.04 -18.53 2.02
N ARG A 98 -12.62 -18.38 3.20
CA ARG A 98 -12.22 -17.35 4.16
C ARG A 98 -10.78 -17.50 4.60
N ARG A 99 -10.37 -18.72 4.97
CA ARG A 99 -8.98 -19.02 5.37
C ARG A 99 -8.00 -18.75 4.24
N MET A 100 -8.34 -19.18 3.02
CA MET A 100 -7.53 -18.92 1.83
C MET A 100 -7.38 -17.42 1.58
N ALA A 101 -8.46 -16.65 1.65
CA ALA A 101 -8.43 -15.22 1.47
C ALA A 101 -7.60 -14.51 2.56
N LEU A 102 -7.75 -14.90 3.83
CA LEU A 102 -6.93 -14.37 4.94
C LEU A 102 -5.44 -14.69 4.75
N ALA A 103 -5.10 -15.92 4.32
CA ALA A 103 -3.71 -16.29 4.03
C ALA A 103 -3.12 -15.44 2.89
N ARG A 104 -3.88 -15.17 1.82
CA ARG A 104 -3.45 -14.29 0.72
C ARG A 104 -3.27 -12.83 1.18
N ILE A 105 -4.15 -12.34 2.06
CA ILE A 105 -3.98 -11.00 2.66
C ILE A 105 -2.71 -10.97 3.52
N ALA A 106 -2.46 -12.00 4.32
CA ALA A 106 -1.29 -12.08 5.21
C ALA A 106 0.04 -12.11 4.44
N THR A 107 0.05 -12.68 3.23
CA THR A 107 1.23 -12.75 2.35
C THR A 107 1.24 -11.64 1.30
N SER A 108 0.34 -10.66 1.38
CA SER A 108 0.28 -9.56 0.44
C SER A 108 1.53 -8.69 0.49
N HIS A 109 1.84 -8.06 -0.64
CA HIS A 109 3.06 -7.31 -0.84
C HIS A 109 2.76 -5.82 -1.05
N ARG A 110 3.12 -4.97 -0.07
CA ARG A 110 3.05 -3.51 -0.19
C ARG A 110 4.40 -2.97 -0.64
N SER A 111 4.42 -2.22 -1.75
CA SER A 111 5.65 -1.65 -2.27
C SER A 111 5.39 -0.41 -3.14
N LEU A 112 6.49 0.10 -3.67
CA LEU A 112 6.54 1.11 -4.70
C LEU A 112 6.76 0.42 -6.05
N PHE A 113 5.84 0.62 -7.00
CA PHE A 113 5.86 -0.07 -8.29
C PHE A 113 6.02 0.91 -9.44
N ASP A 114 6.81 0.51 -10.42
CA ASP A 114 6.83 1.07 -11.76
C ASP A 114 5.80 0.33 -12.63
N ILE A 115 5.00 1.04 -13.41
CA ILE A 115 4.09 0.45 -14.37
C ILE A 115 4.86 0.18 -15.67
N ALA A 116 5.17 -1.10 -15.91
CA ALA A 116 5.92 -1.52 -17.08
C ALA A 116 5.04 -1.62 -18.34
N GLU A 117 3.78 -2.06 -18.20
CA GLU A 117 2.84 -2.20 -19.30
C GLU A 117 1.39 -2.13 -18.81
N VAL A 118 0.49 -1.64 -19.71
CA VAL A 118 -0.97 -1.67 -19.50
C VAL A 118 -1.64 -2.25 -20.74
N LYS A 119 -2.35 -3.37 -20.58
CA LYS A 119 -3.11 -4.03 -21.65
C LYS A 119 -4.55 -4.29 -21.21
N GLY A 120 -5.48 -3.44 -21.61
CA GLY A 120 -6.86 -3.50 -21.16
C GLY A 120 -6.95 -3.36 -19.63
N SER A 121 -7.46 -4.40 -18.96
CA SER A 121 -7.51 -4.45 -17.49
C SER A 121 -6.24 -5.00 -16.84
N ARG A 122 -5.25 -5.45 -17.60
CA ARG A 122 -4.01 -6.02 -17.09
C ARG A 122 -2.93 -4.95 -16.95
N VAL A 123 -2.33 -4.88 -15.78
CA VAL A 123 -1.25 -3.95 -15.44
C VAL A 123 -0.02 -4.77 -15.02
N GLU A 124 1.07 -4.60 -15.76
CA GLU A 124 2.36 -5.20 -15.42
C GLU A 124 3.14 -4.24 -14.53
N LEU A 125 3.55 -4.73 -13.37
CA LEU A 125 4.22 -3.96 -12.33
C LEU A 125 5.62 -4.50 -12.08
N GLU A 126 6.57 -3.60 -11.86
CA GLU A 126 7.90 -3.90 -11.36
C GLU A 126 8.11 -3.25 -9.99
N ASP A 127 8.38 -4.05 -8.97
CA ASP A 127 8.68 -3.56 -7.61
C ASP A 127 10.03 -2.86 -7.59
N ILE A 128 10.03 -1.55 -7.42
CA ILE A 128 11.24 -0.72 -7.39
C ILE A 128 12.12 -1.03 -6.18
N LEU A 129 11.53 -1.49 -5.07
CA LEU A 129 12.25 -1.75 -3.82
C LEU A 129 12.81 -3.19 -3.73
N GLY A 130 12.22 -4.13 -4.44
CA GLY A 130 12.57 -5.55 -4.32
C GLY A 130 12.77 -6.27 -5.66
N GLY A 131 12.52 -5.63 -6.81
CA GLY A 131 12.71 -6.19 -8.14
C GLY A 131 11.69 -7.26 -8.56
N ALA A 132 10.69 -7.56 -7.73
CA ALA A 132 9.65 -8.52 -8.06
C ALA A 132 8.72 -7.98 -9.17
N ARG A 133 8.15 -8.89 -9.97
CA ARG A 133 7.20 -8.53 -11.03
C ARG A 133 5.84 -9.13 -10.76
N PHE A 134 4.79 -8.35 -11.06
CA PHE A 134 3.40 -8.75 -10.86
C PHE A 134 2.58 -8.40 -12.10
N SER A 135 1.70 -9.32 -12.50
CA SER A 135 0.73 -9.12 -13.56
C SER A 135 -0.66 -9.02 -12.95
N VAL A 136 -1.10 -7.82 -12.63
CA VAL A 136 -2.33 -7.56 -11.87
C VAL A 136 -3.49 -7.29 -12.81
N VAL A 137 -4.67 -7.86 -12.51
CA VAL A 137 -5.92 -7.53 -13.22
C VAL A 137 -6.70 -6.50 -12.40
N GLU A 138 -6.70 -5.24 -12.84
CA GLU A 138 -7.51 -4.18 -12.25
C GLU A 138 -8.91 -4.16 -12.87
N ARG A 139 -9.92 -4.49 -12.06
CA ARG A 139 -11.31 -4.66 -12.51
C ARG A 139 -12.19 -3.43 -12.31
N ARG A 140 -11.75 -2.49 -11.48
CA ARG A 140 -12.51 -1.26 -11.18
C ARG A 140 -12.34 -0.23 -12.29
N SER A 141 -11.11 0.18 -12.55
CA SER A 141 -10.75 1.12 -13.60
C SER A 141 -9.23 1.16 -13.79
N THR A 142 -8.80 1.18 -15.04
CA THR A 142 -7.38 1.45 -15.40
C THR A 142 -7.13 2.92 -15.74
N ILE A 143 -8.09 3.81 -15.50
CA ILE A 143 -7.89 5.25 -15.68
C ILE A 143 -6.78 5.71 -14.73
N GLY A 144 -5.77 6.40 -15.27
CA GLY A 144 -4.60 6.87 -14.53
C GLY A 144 -3.43 5.88 -14.50
N PHE A 145 -3.63 4.61 -14.88
CA PHE A 145 -2.52 3.69 -15.06
C PHE A 145 -1.83 3.97 -16.41
N GLU A 146 -0.64 4.50 -16.36
CA GLU A 146 0.17 4.83 -17.53
C GLU A 146 1.57 4.25 -17.38
N VAL A 147 2.12 3.74 -18.48
CA VAL A 147 3.48 3.20 -18.51
C VAL A 147 4.48 4.24 -18.00
N GLY A 148 5.34 3.83 -17.09
CA GLY A 148 6.31 4.68 -16.43
C GLY A 148 5.75 5.52 -15.28
N ALA A 149 4.47 5.40 -14.91
CA ALA A 149 3.97 5.97 -13.66
C ALA A 149 4.45 5.13 -12.47
N ILE A 150 4.77 5.82 -11.37
CA ILE A 150 5.14 5.17 -10.11
C ILE A 150 3.95 5.22 -9.16
N LEU A 151 3.60 4.06 -8.60
CA LEU A 151 2.52 3.98 -7.62
C LEU A 151 2.95 3.24 -6.35
N GLU A 152 2.47 3.73 -5.21
CA GLU A 152 2.44 2.98 -3.96
C GLU A 152 1.17 2.15 -3.93
N ALA A 153 1.28 0.83 -3.74
CA ALA A 153 0.15 -0.08 -3.70
C ALA A 153 0.43 -1.32 -2.86
N ARG A 154 -0.64 -2.03 -2.49
CA ARG A 154 -0.57 -3.40 -1.97
C ARG A 154 -1.12 -4.36 -3.01
N VAL A 155 -0.32 -5.36 -3.36
CA VAL A 155 -0.71 -6.48 -4.22
C VAL A 155 -1.02 -7.69 -3.34
N VAL A 156 -2.22 -8.25 -3.49
CA VAL A 156 -2.70 -9.40 -2.73
C VAL A 156 -2.71 -10.63 -3.63
N GLY A 157 -2.05 -11.69 -3.19
CA GLY A 157 -1.91 -12.94 -3.92
C GLY A 157 -0.54 -13.11 -4.56
N ASP A 158 -0.21 -14.35 -4.80
CA ASP A 158 0.99 -14.80 -5.49
C ASP A 158 0.75 -14.93 -7.00
N GLY A 159 1.77 -15.26 -7.75
CA GLY A 159 1.85 -15.22 -9.20
C GLY A 159 0.68 -15.71 -10.07
N SER A 160 -0.37 -16.33 -9.52
CA SER A 160 -1.44 -16.91 -10.35
C SER A 160 -2.61 -15.96 -10.65
N ASP A 161 -2.95 -15.03 -9.76
CA ASP A 161 -4.02 -14.05 -9.96
C ASP A 161 -3.94 -12.91 -8.93
N PRO A 162 -2.86 -12.10 -8.96
CA PRO A 162 -2.71 -11.00 -8.04
C PRO A 162 -3.74 -9.91 -8.32
N LEU A 163 -4.18 -9.24 -7.27
CA LEU A 163 -5.09 -8.11 -7.36
C LEU A 163 -4.60 -6.96 -6.47
N PHE A 164 -4.99 -5.74 -6.80
CA PHE A 164 -4.76 -4.62 -5.89
C PHE A 164 -5.68 -4.72 -4.68
N ALA A 165 -5.14 -4.35 -3.52
CA ALA A 165 -5.93 -4.07 -2.34
C ALA A 165 -6.84 -2.85 -2.59
N LYS A 166 -7.30 -2.16 -1.55
CA LYS A 166 -8.35 -1.15 -1.71
C LYS A 166 -7.85 0.16 -2.28
N THR A 167 -6.60 0.52 -2.00
CA THR A 167 -6.05 1.81 -2.39
C THR A 167 -4.69 1.70 -3.05
N PHE A 168 -4.40 2.70 -3.85
CA PHE A 168 -3.10 2.97 -4.43
C PHE A 168 -2.92 4.48 -4.59
N LEU A 169 -1.66 4.92 -4.58
CA LEU A 169 -1.30 6.33 -4.69
C LEU A 169 -0.28 6.52 -5.79
N PHE A 170 -0.63 7.34 -6.80
CA PHE A 170 0.29 7.68 -7.89
C PHE A 170 1.18 8.85 -7.50
N HIS A 171 2.49 8.68 -7.61
CA HIS A 171 3.42 9.79 -7.52
C HIS A 171 3.36 10.68 -8.76
N PRO A 172 3.55 12.01 -8.63
CA PRO A 172 3.55 12.92 -9.76
C PRO A 172 4.58 12.53 -10.81
N ARG A 173 4.20 12.53 -12.08
CA ARG A 173 5.09 12.10 -13.19
C ARG A 173 6.35 12.96 -13.33
N ASP A 174 6.23 14.25 -13.09
CA ASP A 174 7.33 15.21 -13.13
C ASP A 174 8.31 15.07 -11.94
N ALA A 175 7.99 14.18 -10.96
CA ALA A 175 8.89 13.80 -9.87
C ALA A 175 9.51 12.39 -10.05
N ARG A 176 9.26 11.71 -11.19
CA ARG A 176 9.73 10.32 -11.39
C ARG A 176 11.22 10.15 -11.13
N THR A 177 12.04 10.99 -11.74
CA THR A 177 13.51 10.91 -11.58
C THR A 177 13.93 11.09 -10.14
N GLU A 178 13.35 12.04 -9.45
CA GLU A 178 13.63 12.34 -8.04
C GLU A 178 13.18 11.22 -7.11
N VAL A 179 12.04 10.58 -7.42
CA VAL A 179 11.56 9.39 -6.69
C VAL A 179 12.57 8.25 -6.81
N LEU A 180 13.02 7.93 -8.03
CA LEU A 180 13.99 6.86 -8.26
C LEU A 180 15.33 7.16 -7.57
N ASN A 181 15.85 8.38 -7.70
CA ASN A 181 17.09 8.80 -7.03
C ASN A 181 16.97 8.69 -5.50
N LEU A 182 15.82 9.11 -4.92
CA LEU A 182 15.58 9.00 -3.49
C LEU A 182 15.56 7.54 -3.03
N VAL A 183 14.95 6.66 -3.82
CA VAL A 183 14.93 5.22 -3.53
C VAL A 183 16.34 4.66 -3.54
N ASP A 184 17.12 4.93 -4.62
CA ASP A 184 18.48 4.42 -4.77
C ASP A 184 19.39 4.91 -3.63
N ASP A 185 19.38 6.22 -3.34
CA ASP A 185 20.16 6.80 -2.25
C ASP A 185 19.78 6.22 -0.89
N SER A 186 18.47 6.00 -0.66
CA SER A 186 17.97 5.43 0.59
C SER A 186 18.35 3.96 0.76
N LEU A 187 18.25 3.15 -0.30
CA LEU A 187 18.70 1.76 -0.31
C LEU A 187 20.21 1.64 -0.08
N MET A 188 21.01 2.49 -0.74
CA MET A 188 22.46 2.54 -0.51
C MET A 188 22.81 2.93 0.94
N ALA A 189 21.99 3.76 1.58
CA ALA A 189 22.12 4.12 2.99
C ALA A 189 21.58 3.03 3.96
N GLY A 190 21.04 1.92 3.46
CA GLY A 190 20.51 0.83 4.25
C GLY A 190 19.10 1.07 4.81
N ALA A 191 18.37 2.04 4.27
CA ALA A 191 17.00 2.32 4.69
C ALA A 191 16.04 1.17 4.34
N GLY A 192 15.14 0.86 5.26
CA GLY A 192 14.10 -0.14 5.03
C GLY A 192 12.94 0.39 4.20
N ARG A 193 12.13 -0.55 3.65
CA ARG A 193 10.95 -0.24 2.83
C ARG A 193 10.02 0.79 3.47
N ASP A 194 9.65 0.61 4.73
CA ASP A 194 8.72 1.51 5.43
C ASP A 194 9.28 2.93 5.60
N GLU A 195 10.59 3.07 5.76
CA GLU A 195 11.24 4.37 5.84
C GLU A 195 11.19 5.09 4.49
N ILE A 196 11.52 4.37 3.41
CA ILE A 196 11.49 4.93 2.04
C ILE A 196 10.07 5.34 1.67
N MET A 197 9.10 4.46 1.86
CA MET A 197 7.69 4.75 1.57
C MET A 197 7.17 5.88 2.44
N GLY A 198 7.57 5.95 3.71
CA GLY A 198 7.22 7.05 4.59
C GLY A 198 7.74 8.40 4.10
N LYS A 199 9.00 8.48 3.66
CA LYS A 199 9.58 9.69 3.07
C LYS A 199 8.83 10.12 1.80
N LEU A 200 8.56 9.18 0.90
CA LEU A 200 7.82 9.45 -0.35
C LEU A 200 6.40 9.94 -0.06
N SER A 201 5.73 9.32 0.89
CA SER A 201 4.41 9.73 1.35
C SER A 201 4.38 11.15 1.92
N GLN A 202 5.40 11.57 2.70
CA GLN A 202 5.52 12.95 3.18
C GLN A 202 5.71 13.94 2.03
N LEU A 203 6.54 13.59 1.04
CA LEU A 203 6.78 14.42 -0.14
C LEU A 203 5.53 14.57 -0.99
N TYR A 204 4.77 13.49 -1.16
CA TYR A 204 3.49 13.52 -1.83
C TYR A 204 2.51 14.48 -1.15
N LEU A 205 2.35 14.40 0.17
CA LEU A 205 1.50 15.32 0.94
C LEU A 205 1.95 16.77 0.81
N ARG A 206 3.26 17.01 0.87
CA ARG A 206 3.82 18.34 0.69
C ARG A 206 3.51 18.89 -0.70
N TRP A 207 3.67 18.08 -1.74
CA TRP A 207 3.30 18.46 -3.09
C TRP A 207 1.79 18.73 -3.23
N HIS A 208 0.97 17.84 -2.70
CA HIS A 208 -0.50 17.98 -2.76
C HIS A 208 -0.97 19.30 -2.12
N ARG A 209 -0.42 19.66 -0.96
CA ARG A 209 -0.74 20.93 -0.26
C ARG A 209 -0.20 22.19 -0.97
N HIS A 210 0.81 22.02 -1.79
CA HIS A 210 1.45 23.10 -2.53
C HIS A 210 1.35 22.89 -4.04
N GLY A 211 0.17 22.51 -4.53
CA GLY A 211 -0.09 22.06 -5.92
C GLY A 211 0.28 23.06 -7.03
N HIS A 212 0.63 24.31 -6.68
CA HIS A 212 1.19 25.29 -7.60
C HIS A 212 2.69 25.13 -7.85
N LEU A 213 3.38 24.30 -7.04
CA LEU A 213 4.80 24.02 -7.19
C LEU A 213 5.03 22.77 -8.02
N ASN A 214 6.09 22.79 -8.84
CA ASN A 214 6.52 21.61 -9.58
C ASN A 214 6.93 20.50 -8.61
N ALA A 215 6.40 19.28 -8.80
CA ALA A 215 6.66 18.17 -7.90
C ALA A 215 8.14 17.77 -7.86
N GLY A 216 8.83 17.75 -9.00
CA GLY A 216 10.26 17.46 -9.06
C GLY A 216 11.08 18.37 -8.14
N ARG A 217 10.73 19.66 -8.02
CA ARG A 217 11.42 20.56 -7.09
C ARG A 217 11.20 20.21 -5.62
N ILE A 218 9.97 19.78 -5.27
CA ILE A 218 9.64 19.36 -3.90
C ILE A 218 10.40 18.09 -3.53
N TYR A 219 10.39 17.10 -4.42
CA TYR A 219 11.08 15.83 -4.19
C TYR A 219 12.61 16.01 -4.17
N LYS A 220 13.17 16.82 -5.06
CA LYS A 220 14.60 17.13 -5.08
C LYS A 220 15.08 17.86 -3.81
N GLY A 221 14.27 18.77 -3.27
CA GLY A 221 14.62 19.50 -2.05
C GLY A 221 14.85 18.59 -0.84
N ALA A 222 14.26 17.40 -0.81
CA ALA A 222 14.48 16.42 0.24
C ALA A 222 15.85 15.70 0.11
N LEU A 223 16.38 15.52 -1.10
CA LEU A 223 17.70 14.94 -1.34
C LEU A 223 18.84 15.85 -0.89
N THR A 224 18.64 17.17 -0.94
CA THR A 224 19.67 18.17 -0.60
C THR A 224 19.70 18.58 0.88
N GLY A 225 18.90 17.92 1.73
CA GLY A 225 18.86 18.23 3.16
C GLY A 225 18.31 19.63 3.50
N ASN A 226 17.81 20.35 2.50
CA ASN A 226 17.24 21.69 2.69
C ASN A 226 15.78 21.60 3.15
N THR A 227 15.58 21.12 4.38
CA THR A 227 14.32 21.29 5.09
C THR A 227 14.15 22.78 5.37
N ALA A 228 13.60 23.51 4.40
CA ALA A 228 13.08 24.83 4.68
C ALA A 228 12.08 24.67 5.84
N GLY A 229 12.43 25.24 6.99
CA GLY A 229 11.63 25.18 8.20
C GLY A 229 10.20 25.64 7.96
N PRO A 230 9.31 25.48 8.95
CA PRO A 230 7.92 25.85 8.81
C PRO A 230 7.86 27.31 8.39
N VAL A 231 7.23 27.60 7.25
CA VAL A 231 6.80 28.95 6.92
C VAL A 231 5.70 29.27 7.92
N VAL A 232 6.08 29.98 8.99
CA VAL A 232 5.13 30.61 9.91
C VAL A 232 4.49 31.77 9.14
N ILE A 233 3.20 31.64 8.85
CA ILE A 233 2.33 32.76 8.53
C ILE A 233 1.34 32.89 9.68
#